data_df5de1e66b0c6050d56dccda95dc5b60
#
_entry.id   df5de1e66b0c6050d56dccda95dc5b60
#
_cell.length_a   1.000
_cell.length_b   1.000
_cell.length_c   1.000
_cell.angle_alpha   90.00
_cell.angle_beta   90.00
_cell.angle_gamma   90.00
#
_symmetry.space_group_name_H-M   'P 1'
#
loop_
_entity.id
_entity.type
_entity.pdbx_description
1 polymer ?
#
loop_
_entity_poly.entity_id
_entity_poly.type
_entity_poly.pdbx_seq_one_letter_code
_entity_poly.pdbx_strand_id
1 'polypeptide(L)'
;RQRQMCIRDRYDAKTGKHTNLTARAGEDRNPVWAPDGKAVYFLSERDKGSFNVYTFPLDNPKQVRALTSFRTHPVRFLSMSGNGMLCYTYDGEIYTQNPDGSPKKVAVSLTRDDEQLPARFSFTRGAREAVPSPDGKQVAFTVRGEVFVTSVEYGTTKQITHTPETEEGLSFGADNRTLVYASERGGNWGLYLAKIGRKEDANFPNATLIEEEALLPSKTVERTYPQFSPDGKEVAFIEDRNRLMVVNLETKKVRQITDGST
;
A
#
# COMPACT_ATOMS: atom_id res chain seq x y z
N ARG A 1 17.05 38.17 6.75
CA ARG A 1 17.12 37.84 5.31
C ARG A 1 17.99 36.62 5.17
N GLN A 2 17.38 35.41 4.97
CA GLN A 2 18.09 34.20 4.60
C GLN A 2 18.74 34.45 3.22
N ARG A 3 20.05 34.36 3.17
CA ARG A 3 20.78 34.32 1.89
C ARG A 3 20.48 32.96 1.24
N GLN A 4 19.64 32.95 0.23
CA GLN A 4 19.52 31.81 -0.68
C GLN A 4 20.89 31.60 -1.33
N MET A 5 21.51 30.45 -1.06
CA MET A 5 22.76 30.06 -1.72
C MET A 5 22.45 29.61 -3.14
N CYS A 6 22.43 30.55 -4.08
CA CYS A 6 22.46 30.24 -5.51
C CYS A 6 23.89 29.86 -5.88
N ILE A 7 24.10 28.60 -6.25
CA ILE A 7 25.46 28.13 -6.66
C ILE A 7 25.62 28.54 -8.13
N ARG A 8 26.34 29.63 -8.35
CA ARG A 8 26.59 30.21 -9.69
C ARG A 8 28.06 30.27 -10.04
N ASP A 9 28.96 30.05 -9.07
CA ASP A 9 30.37 30.33 -9.19
C ASP A 9 31.22 29.08 -9.18
N ARG A 10 32.25 29.06 -10.02
CA ARG A 10 33.38 28.14 -9.98
C ARG A 10 34.54 28.81 -9.28
N TYR A 11 35.09 28.14 -8.26
CA TYR A 11 36.37 28.49 -7.62
C TYR A 11 37.51 27.68 -8.20
N ASP A 12 38.54 28.36 -8.66
CA ASP A 12 39.79 27.72 -9.09
C ASP A 12 40.80 27.76 -7.93
N ALA A 13 41.09 26.57 -7.36
CA ALA A 13 41.96 26.45 -6.18
C ALA A 13 43.42 26.81 -6.44
N LYS A 14 43.89 26.76 -7.68
CA LYS A 14 45.27 27.12 -8.04
C LYS A 14 45.45 28.63 -8.18
N THR A 15 44.47 29.30 -8.74
CA THR A 15 44.56 30.75 -9.02
C THR A 15 43.81 31.62 -8.01
N GLY A 16 43.00 30.99 -7.11
CA GLY A 16 42.14 31.67 -6.17
C GLY A 16 40.99 32.46 -6.83
N LYS A 17 40.72 32.23 -8.12
CA LYS A 17 39.79 33.01 -8.90
C LYS A 17 38.37 32.41 -8.81
N HIS A 18 37.39 33.28 -8.58
CA HIS A 18 35.96 33.01 -8.73
C HIS A 18 35.47 33.38 -10.12
N THR A 19 34.68 32.53 -10.75
CA THR A 19 34.06 32.79 -12.05
C THR A 19 32.59 32.46 -11.98
N ASN A 20 31.73 33.42 -12.24
CA ASN A 20 30.29 33.16 -12.33
C ASN A 20 29.96 32.47 -13.66
N LEU A 21 29.38 31.25 -13.57
CA LEU A 21 29.08 30.41 -14.73
C LEU A 21 27.64 30.61 -15.26
N THR A 22 26.69 31.02 -14.39
CA THR A 22 25.26 31.12 -14.75
C THR A 22 24.69 32.48 -14.34
N ALA A 23 25.18 33.55 -14.97
CA ALA A 23 24.73 34.93 -14.70
C ALA A 23 23.29 35.19 -15.20
N ARG A 24 22.27 34.82 -14.38
CA ARG A 24 20.83 35.04 -14.69
C ARG A 24 20.02 35.37 -13.42
N ALA A 25 18.79 35.90 -13.62
CA ALA A 25 17.80 35.96 -12.56
C ALA A 25 17.20 34.54 -12.29
N GLY A 26 16.85 34.24 -11.06
CA GLY A 26 16.32 32.96 -10.64
C GLY A 26 17.36 32.05 -9.95
N GLU A 27 16.96 30.85 -9.54
CA GLU A 27 17.77 29.96 -8.74
C GLU A 27 18.38 28.84 -9.59
N ASP A 28 19.69 28.58 -9.39
CA ASP A 28 20.42 27.41 -9.85
C ASP A 28 21.03 26.72 -8.65
N ARG A 29 20.89 25.38 -8.50
CA ARG A 29 21.32 24.64 -7.32
C ARG A 29 21.84 23.24 -7.65
N ASN A 30 22.43 22.54 -6.67
CA ASN A 30 22.90 21.16 -6.75
C ASN A 30 23.80 20.90 -7.98
N PRO A 31 24.94 21.63 -8.18
CA PRO A 31 25.83 21.33 -9.29
C PRO A 31 26.54 20.00 -9.07
N VAL A 32 26.67 19.22 -10.12
CA VAL A 32 27.48 18.02 -10.19
C VAL A 32 28.36 18.05 -11.44
N TRP A 33 29.59 17.58 -11.31
CA TRP A 33 30.54 17.53 -12.41
C TRP A 33 30.32 16.28 -13.27
N ALA A 34 30.49 16.45 -14.57
CA ALA A 34 30.69 15.30 -15.44
C ALA A 34 31.98 14.56 -15.02
N PRO A 35 32.06 13.21 -15.16
CA PRO A 35 33.24 12.45 -14.76
C PRO A 35 34.53 12.85 -15.49
N ASP A 36 34.40 13.34 -16.72
CA ASP A 36 35.50 13.86 -17.54
C ASP A 36 35.90 15.30 -17.21
N GLY A 37 35.17 15.95 -16.28
CA GLY A 37 35.40 17.34 -15.87
C GLY A 37 35.08 18.39 -16.91
N LYS A 38 34.43 18.05 -18.05
CA LYS A 38 34.18 18.97 -19.16
C LYS A 38 32.81 19.64 -19.13
N ALA A 39 31.89 19.14 -18.31
CA ALA A 39 30.54 19.70 -18.19
C ALA A 39 30.08 19.76 -16.75
N VAL A 40 29.08 20.59 -16.49
CA VAL A 40 28.38 20.70 -15.20
C VAL A 40 26.91 20.42 -15.43
N TYR A 41 26.33 19.59 -14.56
CA TYR A 41 24.91 19.36 -14.46
C TYR A 41 24.36 20.03 -13.20
N PHE A 42 23.16 20.58 -13.26
CA PHE A 42 22.61 21.35 -12.14
C PHE A 42 21.09 21.42 -12.23
N LEU A 43 20.45 21.78 -11.13
CA LEU A 43 19.01 22.04 -11.10
C LEU A 43 18.76 23.54 -11.33
N SER A 44 17.79 23.84 -12.18
CA SER A 44 17.40 25.23 -12.50
C SER A 44 15.89 25.35 -12.71
N GLU A 45 15.34 26.49 -12.31
CA GLU A 45 13.93 26.87 -12.54
C GLU A 45 13.74 27.77 -13.77
N ARG A 46 14.70 27.77 -14.71
CA ARG A 46 14.75 28.75 -15.82
C ARG A 46 13.56 28.71 -16.78
N ASP A 47 12.87 27.59 -16.88
CA ASP A 47 11.72 27.41 -17.79
C ASP A 47 10.36 27.59 -17.09
N LYS A 48 10.28 28.48 -16.13
CA LYS A 48 9.05 28.89 -15.42
C LYS A 48 8.16 27.73 -14.94
N GLY A 49 8.30 27.35 -13.70
CA GLY A 49 7.34 26.50 -13.01
C GLY A 49 7.91 25.40 -12.15
N SER A 50 9.07 24.82 -12.48
CA SER A 50 9.64 23.74 -11.68
C SER A 50 11.15 23.59 -11.92
N PHE A 51 11.88 23.12 -10.89
CA PHE A 51 13.29 22.78 -11.08
C PHE A 51 13.41 21.55 -11.96
N ASN A 52 14.26 21.67 -12.97
CA ASN A 52 14.63 20.60 -13.89
C ASN A 52 16.14 20.45 -13.97
N VAL A 53 16.62 19.35 -14.54
CA VAL A 53 18.04 19.08 -14.76
C VAL A 53 18.49 19.78 -16.04
N TYR A 54 19.57 20.55 -15.94
CA TYR A 54 20.25 21.24 -17.02
C TYR A 54 21.72 20.89 -17.03
N THR A 55 22.36 21.11 -18.18
CA THR A 55 23.81 21.00 -18.34
C THR A 55 24.37 22.09 -19.25
N PHE A 56 25.62 22.39 -19.07
CA PHE A 56 26.44 23.18 -19.98
C PHE A 56 27.87 22.66 -20.04
N PRO A 57 28.56 22.79 -21.18
CA PRO A 57 29.97 22.51 -21.27
C PRO A 57 30.79 23.66 -20.63
N LEU A 58 31.88 23.32 -19.94
CA LEU A 58 32.71 24.31 -19.21
C LEU A 58 33.42 25.33 -20.11
N ASP A 59 33.72 24.97 -21.33
CA ASP A 59 34.31 25.85 -22.33
C ASP A 59 33.30 26.84 -22.90
N ASN A 60 32.00 26.52 -22.83
CA ASN A 60 30.93 27.41 -23.24
C ASN A 60 29.74 27.37 -22.27
N PRO A 61 29.82 28.03 -21.08
CA PRO A 61 28.74 28.02 -20.08
C PRO A 61 27.42 28.67 -20.54
N LYS A 62 27.42 29.38 -21.65
CA LYS A 62 26.22 30.00 -22.23
C LYS A 62 25.37 28.98 -23.00
N GLN A 63 25.93 27.85 -23.40
CA GLN A 63 25.22 26.78 -24.12
C GLN A 63 24.52 25.84 -23.14
N VAL A 64 23.46 26.33 -22.49
CA VAL A 64 22.68 25.54 -21.53
C VAL A 64 21.65 24.69 -22.24
N ARG A 65 21.60 23.39 -21.92
CA ARG A 65 20.64 22.41 -22.43
C ARG A 65 19.82 21.81 -21.29
N ALA A 66 18.50 21.72 -21.45
CA ALA A 66 17.61 20.99 -20.54
C ALA A 66 17.72 19.48 -20.81
N LEU A 67 17.76 18.68 -19.74
CA LEU A 67 17.71 17.22 -19.80
C LEU A 67 16.32 16.70 -19.39
N THR A 68 15.62 17.43 -18.56
CA THR A 68 14.26 17.09 -18.10
C THR A 68 13.31 18.25 -18.35
N SER A 69 12.01 17.96 -18.42
CA SER A 69 10.95 18.95 -18.67
C SER A 69 9.72 18.73 -17.78
N PHE A 70 9.93 18.39 -16.53
CA PHE A 70 8.86 18.21 -15.55
C PHE A 70 8.20 19.53 -15.18
N ARG A 71 6.86 19.53 -14.98
CA ARG A 71 6.09 20.77 -14.77
C ARG A 71 5.37 20.84 -13.42
N THR A 72 4.99 19.71 -12.84
CA THR A 72 4.14 19.65 -11.64
C THR A 72 4.93 19.74 -10.34
N HIS A 73 6.06 19.06 -10.26
CA HIS A 73 6.92 19.00 -9.08
C HIS A 73 8.37 19.33 -9.40
N PRO A 74 9.14 19.85 -8.43
CA PRO A 74 10.56 20.12 -8.65
C PRO A 74 11.38 18.83 -8.61
N VAL A 75 12.37 18.72 -9.52
CA VAL A 75 13.46 17.75 -9.40
C VAL A 75 14.34 18.13 -8.22
N ARG A 76 14.79 17.14 -7.43
CA ARG A 76 15.61 17.32 -6.22
C ARG A 76 16.73 16.29 -6.15
N PHE A 77 17.71 16.55 -5.29
CA PHE A 77 18.79 15.63 -4.92
C PHE A 77 19.60 15.10 -6.13
N LEU A 78 19.94 16.00 -7.06
CA LEU A 78 20.73 15.65 -8.22
C LEU A 78 22.10 15.14 -7.81
N SER A 79 22.51 13.99 -8.34
CA SER A 79 23.83 13.38 -8.21
C SER A 79 24.25 12.72 -9.53
N MET A 80 25.52 12.36 -9.63
CA MET A 80 26.07 11.68 -10.80
C MET A 80 27.04 10.60 -10.36
N SER A 81 26.96 9.44 -10.98
CA SER A 81 27.88 8.32 -10.77
C SER A 81 29.18 8.50 -11.57
N GLY A 82 30.23 7.74 -11.22
CA GLY A 82 31.52 7.78 -11.93
C GLY A 82 31.46 7.40 -13.40
N ASN A 83 30.40 6.71 -13.85
CA ASN A 83 30.17 6.38 -15.26
C ASN A 83 29.26 7.40 -15.98
N GLY A 84 28.91 8.53 -15.34
CA GLY A 84 28.13 9.60 -15.93
C GLY A 84 26.61 9.45 -15.86
N MET A 85 26.08 8.44 -15.15
CA MET A 85 24.65 8.30 -14.95
C MET A 85 24.16 9.31 -13.89
N LEU A 86 23.14 10.06 -14.22
CA LEU A 86 22.44 10.97 -13.31
C LEU A 86 21.48 10.18 -12.44
N CYS A 87 21.34 10.60 -11.18
CA CYS A 87 20.32 10.16 -10.26
C CYS A 87 19.69 11.38 -9.58
N TYR A 88 18.37 11.39 -9.48
CA TYR A 88 17.60 12.47 -8.86
C TYR A 88 16.24 12.00 -8.41
N THR A 89 15.53 12.80 -7.62
CA THR A 89 14.15 12.51 -7.24
C THR A 89 13.18 13.46 -7.94
N TYR A 90 12.01 12.93 -8.27
CA TYR A 90 10.88 13.66 -8.80
C TYR A 90 9.59 13.01 -8.29
N ASP A 91 8.65 13.81 -7.76
CA ASP A 91 7.36 13.37 -7.25
C ASP A 91 7.45 12.19 -6.26
N GLY A 92 8.39 12.27 -5.31
CA GLY A 92 8.61 11.23 -4.30
C GLY A 92 9.33 9.99 -4.79
N GLU A 93 9.63 9.87 -6.08
CA GLU A 93 10.25 8.71 -6.71
C GLU A 93 11.69 8.96 -7.11
N ILE A 94 12.50 7.90 -7.24
CA ILE A 94 13.88 7.94 -7.67
C ILE A 94 13.97 7.68 -9.18
N TYR A 95 14.75 8.50 -9.87
CA TYR A 95 15.01 8.36 -11.30
C TYR A 95 16.49 8.26 -11.59
N THR A 96 16.84 7.47 -12.60
CA THR A 96 18.16 7.47 -13.22
C THR A 96 18.05 7.87 -14.67
N GLN A 97 19.09 8.53 -15.20
CA GLN A 97 19.11 8.99 -16.58
C GLN A 97 20.55 9.10 -17.10
N ASN A 98 20.81 8.52 -18.27
CA ASN A 98 22.00 8.88 -19.03
C ASN A 98 21.85 10.31 -19.61
N PRO A 99 22.91 11.08 -19.78
CA PRO A 99 22.84 12.47 -20.27
C PRO A 99 22.09 12.66 -21.60
N ASP A 100 22.15 11.64 -22.45
CA ASP A 100 21.48 11.64 -23.78
C ASP A 100 20.25 10.71 -23.83
N GLY A 101 19.85 10.16 -22.68
CA GLY A 101 18.71 9.25 -22.55
C GLY A 101 17.48 9.88 -21.90
N SER A 102 16.39 9.14 -21.86
CA SER A 102 15.17 9.51 -21.14
C SER A 102 15.24 9.12 -19.67
N PRO A 103 14.54 9.84 -18.76
CA PRO A 103 14.37 9.45 -17.36
C PRO A 103 13.81 8.04 -17.22
N LYS A 104 14.40 7.23 -16.34
CA LYS A 104 13.90 5.90 -15.95
C LYS A 104 13.62 5.89 -14.46
N LYS A 105 12.39 5.58 -14.09
CA LYS A 105 12.02 5.38 -12.68
C LYS A 105 12.69 4.11 -12.15
N VAL A 106 13.29 4.20 -10.97
CA VAL A 106 13.87 3.06 -10.27
C VAL A 106 12.75 2.32 -9.55
N ALA A 107 12.53 1.06 -9.89
CA ALA A 107 11.62 0.20 -9.14
C ALA A 107 12.33 -0.22 -7.84
N VAL A 108 11.82 0.24 -6.70
CA VAL A 108 12.31 -0.17 -5.38
C VAL A 108 11.33 -1.21 -4.84
N SER A 109 11.79 -2.45 -4.67
CA SER A 109 11.07 -3.48 -3.94
C SER A 109 11.78 -3.73 -2.61
N LEU A 110 11.02 -3.68 -1.54
CA LEU A 110 11.50 -4.04 -0.21
C LEU A 110 10.99 -5.43 0.11
N THR A 111 11.89 -6.40 0.18
CA THR A 111 11.56 -7.68 0.80
C THR A 111 11.78 -7.48 2.30
N ARG A 112 10.70 -7.44 3.06
CA ARG A 112 10.79 -7.55 4.51
C ARG A 112 10.71 -9.02 4.85
N ASP A 113 11.72 -9.54 5.50
CA ASP A 113 11.55 -10.63 6.44
C ASP A 113 10.87 -10.01 7.67
N ASP A 114 9.57 -9.75 7.55
CA ASP A 114 8.77 -9.48 8.73
C ASP A 114 8.72 -10.81 9.51
N GLU A 115 9.73 -11.02 10.35
CA GLU A 115 9.47 -11.67 11.62
C GLU A 115 8.42 -10.77 12.28
N GLN A 116 7.16 -11.09 12.06
CA GLN A 116 6.07 -10.54 12.86
C GLN A 116 6.36 -11.00 14.28
N LEU A 117 7.16 -10.21 15.00
CA LEU A 117 7.21 -10.32 16.43
C LEU A 117 5.75 -10.28 16.87
N PRO A 118 5.27 -11.30 17.60
CA PRO A 118 3.86 -11.35 17.99
C PRO A 118 3.57 -10.09 18.80
N ALA A 119 2.98 -9.10 18.12
CA ALA A 119 2.58 -7.87 18.78
C ALA A 119 1.42 -8.22 19.70
N ARG A 120 1.68 -8.21 21.01
CA ARG A 120 0.66 -8.48 22.02
C ARG A 120 -0.19 -7.23 22.16
N PHE A 121 -1.37 -7.23 21.59
CA PHE A 121 -2.37 -6.19 21.80
C PHE A 121 -3.29 -6.58 22.96
N SER A 122 -3.54 -5.65 23.87
CA SER A 122 -4.53 -5.81 24.93
C SER A 122 -5.71 -4.88 24.66
N PHE A 123 -6.86 -5.45 24.34
CA PHE A 123 -8.11 -4.72 24.19
C PHE A 123 -8.99 -4.93 25.39
N THR A 124 -9.28 -3.86 26.13
CA THR A 124 -10.16 -3.89 27.32
C THR A 124 -11.59 -3.48 27.01
N ARG A 125 -11.84 -2.94 25.81
CA ARG A 125 -13.15 -2.45 25.35
C ARG A 125 -13.23 -2.50 23.81
N GLY A 126 -14.48 -2.46 23.28
CA GLY A 126 -14.72 -2.25 21.86
C GLY A 126 -14.94 -3.52 21.05
N ALA A 127 -15.09 -4.68 21.68
CA ALA A 127 -15.62 -5.85 21.00
C ALA A 127 -17.07 -5.54 20.58
N ARG A 128 -17.34 -5.74 19.29
CA ARG A 128 -18.70 -5.75 18.73
C ARG A 128 -19.05 -7.19 18.51
N GLU A 129 -20.23 -7.56 18.29
CA GLU A 129 -20.74 -8.90 18.09
C GLU A 129 -19.81 -10.03 18.64
N ALA A 130 -20.40 -11.07 19.14
CA ALA A 130 -19.68 -12.24 19.62
C ALA A 130 -20.49 -13.49 19.26
N VAL A 131 -19.87 -14.44 18.57
CA VAL A 131 -20.54 -15.64 18.05
C VAL A 131 -19.78 -16.87 18.56
N PRO A 132 -20.41 -17.76 19.33
CA PRO A 132 -19.80 -19.00 19.74
C PRO A 132 -19.69 -20.00 18.59
N SER A 133 -18.67 -20.85 18.61
CA SER A 133 -18.62 -22.01 17.73
C SER A 133 -19.70 -23.03 18.11
N PRO A 134 -20.17 -23.90 17.19
CA PRO A 134 -21.18 -24.91 17.48
C PRO A 134 -20.83 -25.83 18.65
N ASP A 135 -19.55 -26.13 18.87
CA ASP A 135 -19.07 -26.95 20.00
C ASP A 135 -18.86 -26.13 21.31
N GLY A 136 -19.07 -24.82 21.28
CA GLY A 136 -18.92 -23.92 22.42
C GLY A 136 -17.50 -23.71 22.92
N LYS A 137 -16.46 -24.15 22.18
CA LYS A 137 -15.06 -24.04 22.61
C LYS A 137 -14.35 -22.79 22.13
N GLN A 138 -14.92 -22.08 21.17
CA GLN A 138 -14.38 -20.88 20.56
C GLN A 138 -15.44 -19.79 20.52
N VAL A 139 -15.00 -18.54 20.55
CA VAL A 139 -15.84 -17.35 20.32
C VAL A 139 -15.15 -16.47 19.30
N ALA A 140 -15.85 -16.22 18.18
CA ALA A 140 -15.46 -15.20 17.21
C ALA A 140 -16.07 -13.86 17.59
N PHE A 141 -15.32 -12.77 17.42
CA PHE A 141 -15.78 -11.41 17.69
C PHE A 141 -15.01 -10.40 16.83
N THR A 142 -15.56 -9.20 16.67
CA THR A 142 -14.87 -8.12 15.95
C THR A 142 -14.38 -7.05 16.91
N VAL A 143 -13.15 -6.54 16.65
CA VAL A 143 -12.56 -5.39 17.34
C VAL A 143 -11.90 -4.49 16.31
N ARG A 144 -12.28 -3.21 16.29
CA ARG A 144 -11.74 -2.22 15.34
C ARG A 144 -11.87 -2.61 13.87
N GLY A 145 -12.93 -3.33 13.53
CA GLY A 145 -13.17 -3.80 12.17
C GLY A 145 -12.50 -5.13 11.83
N GLU A 146 -11.66 -5.69 12.69
CA GLU A 146 -10.96 -6.95 12.47
C GLU A 146 -11.62 -8.11 13.20
N VAL A 147 -11.56 -9.30 12.61
CA VAL A 147 -12.10 -10.54 13.17
C VAL A 147 -11.06 -11.23 14.04
N PHE A 148 -11.47 -11.61 15.24
CA PHE A 148 -10.68 -12.39 16.18
C PHE A 148 -11.44 -13.64 16.61
N VAL A 149 -10.71 -14.70 16.95
CA VAL A 149 -11.27 -15.87 17.59
C VAL A 149 -10.48 -16.19 18.84
N THR A 150 -11.19 -16.38 19.96
CA THR A 150 -10.61 -16.75 21.25
C THR A 150 -11.05 -18.15 21.66
N SER A 151 -10.18 -18.86 22.38
CA SER A 151 -10.55 -20.08 23.07
C SER A 151 -11.32 -19.75 24.35
N VAL A 152 -12.38 -20.50 24.62
CA VAL A 152 -13.14 -20.40 25.86
C VAL A 152 -12.34 -20.99 27.03
N GLU A 153 -11.53 -22.01 26.78
CA GLU A 153 -10.81 -22.76 27.80
C GLU A 153 -9.44 -22.15 28.13
N TYR A 154 -8.69 -21.70 27.13
CA TYR A 154 -7.26 -21.39 27.30
C TYR A 154 -6.89 -19.90 27.21
N GLY A 155 -7.80 -19.00 27.02
CA GLY A 155 -7.52 -17.56 26.92
C GLY A 155 -6.60 -17.15 25.76
N THR A 156 -6.33 -18.08 24.82
CA THR A 156 -5.59 -17.78 23.58
C THR A 156 -6.51 -17.12 22.57
N THR A 157 -6.06 -16.04 21.97
CA THR A 157 -6.81 -15.28 20.95
C THR A 157 -5.96 -15.12 19.71
N LYS A 158 -6.56 -15.33 18.54
CA LYS A 158 -5.93 -15.12 17.26
C LYS A 158 -6.69 -14.11 16.44
N GLN A 159 -5.98 -13.21 15.81
CA GLN A 159 -6.51 -12.34 14.77
C GLN A 159 -6.66 -13.16 13.48
N ILE A 160 -7.82 -13.07 12.85
CA ILE A 160 -8.17 -13.84 11.65
C ILE A 160 -7.97 -12.98 10.40
N THR A 161 -8.43 -11.72 10.45
CA THR A 161 -8.31 -10.77 9.33
C THR A 161 -7.24 -9.74 9.61
N HIS A 162 -6.59 -9.24 8.55
CA HIS A 162 -5.53 -8.24 8.61
C HIS A 162 -5.72 -7.25 7.47
N THR A 163 -6.85 -6.55 7.46
CA THR A 163 -7.21 -5.65 6.37
C THR A 163 -7.45 -4.23 6.90
N PRO A 164 -7.28 -3.19 6.09
CA PRO A 164 -7.63 -1.84 6.50
C PRO A 164 -9.15 -1.57 6.49
N GLU A 165 -9.94 -2.48 5.91
CA GLU A 165 -11.39 -2.40 5.81
C GLU A 165 -12.08 -2.94 7.07
N THR A 166 -13.39 -2.81 7.12
CA THR A 166 -14.21 -3.29 8.25
C THR A 166 -14.80 -4.66 7.93
N GLU A 167 -14.75 -5.56 8.91
CA GLU A 167 -15.42 -6.86 8.91
C GLU A 167 -16.54 -6.90 9.96
N GLU A 168 -17.68 -7.54 9.61
CA GLU A 168 -18.83 -7.75 10.50
C GLU A 168 -19.68 -8.96 10.07
N GLY A 169 -20.71 -9.29 10.85
CA GLY A 169 -21.67 -10.33 10.53
C GLY A 169 -21.04 -11.73 10.57
N LEU A 170 -20.53 -12.13 11.71
CA LEU A 170 -19.82 -13.41 11.88
C LEU A 170 -20.76 -14.59 11.97
N SER A 171 -20.42 -15.72 11.36
CA SER A 171 -21.07 -17.03 11.60
C SER A 171 -20.05 -18.17 11.49
N PHE A 172 -20.11 -19.10 12.44
CA PHE A 172 -19.32 -20.33 12.37
C PHE A 172 -19.98 -21.39 11.50
N GLY A 173 -19.19 -22.11 10.74
CA GLY A 173 -19.61 -23.33 10.09
C GLY A 173 -19.80 -24.48 11.09
N ALA A 174 -20.63 -25.47 10.72
CA ALA A 174 -20.92 -26.66 11.54
C ALA A 174 -19.65 -27.49 11.89
N ASP A 175 -18.58 -27.29 11.14
CA ASP A 175 -17.28 -27.97 11.32
C ASP A 175 -16.41 -27.34 12.42
N ASN A 176 -16.80 -26.23 13.02
CA ASN A 176 -16.02 -25.42 13.97
C ASN A 176 -14.67 -24.90 13.38
N ARG A 177 -14.45 -25.03 12.09
CA ARG A 177 -13.19 -24.78 11.38
C ARG A 177 -13.32 -23.76 10.25
N THR A 178 -14.57 -23.34 9.97
CA THR A 178 -14.89 -22.35 8.96
C THR A 178 -15.65 -21.19 9.60
N LEU A 179 -15.31 -19.98 9.21
CA LEU A 179 -15.98 -18.76 9.62
C LEU A 179 -16.38 -17.98 8.37
N VAL A 180 -17.62 -17.49 8.29
CA VAL A 180 -18.06 -16.57 7.26
C VAL A 180 -18.26 -15.17 7.88
N TYR A 181 -17.95 -14.16 7.11
CA TYR A 181 -18.13 -12.76 7.51
C TYR A 181 -18.34 -11.86 6.29
N ALA A 182 -18.87 -10.68 6.51
CA ALA A 182 -18.93 -9.62 5.52
C ALA A 182 -17.73 -8.69 5.68
N SER A 183 -17.19 -8.18 4.58
CA SER A 183 -16.09 -7.20 4.55
C SER A 183 -16.29 -6.14 3.48
N GLU A 184 -15.90 -4.90 3.77
CA GLU A 184 -15.94 -3.76 2.82
C GLU A 184 -14.84 -3.80 1.76
N ARG A 185 -14.10 -4.87 1.62
CA ARG A 185 -13.01 -5.01 0.63
C ARG A 185 -13.49 -4.73 -0.78
N GLY A 186 -12.75 -3.88 -1.48
CA GLY A 186 -13.11 -3.48 -2.83
C GLY A 186 -14.13 -2.35 -2.91
N GLY A 187 -14.44 -1.69 -1.79
CA GLY A 187 -15.28 -0.49 -1.71
C GLY A 187 -16.78 -0.80 -1.56
N ASN A 188 -17.14 -2.05 -1.30
CA ASN A 188 -18.51 -2.46 -0.96
C ASN A 188 -18.50 -3.74 -0.13
N TRP A 189 -19.61 -3.98 0.61
CA TRP A 189 -19.77 -5.18 1.42
C TRP A 189 -19.87 -6.44 0.56
N GLY A 190 -18.98 -7.37 0.77
CA GLY A 190 -18.95 -8.70 0.16
C GLY A 190 -18.75 -9.79 1.19
N LEU A 191 -18.99 -11.06 0.83
CA LEU A 191 -18.85 -12.20 1.74
C LEU A 191 -17.54 -12.92 1.54
N TYR A 192 -16.91 -13.27 2.67
CA TYR A 192 -15.62 -13.94 2.75
C TYR A 192 -15.69 -15.12 3.71
N LEU A 193 -14.83 -16.11 3.49
CA LEU A 193 -14.66 -17.26 4.35
C LEU A 193 -13.23 -17.30 4.88
N ALA A 194 -13.07 -17.57 6.15
CA ALA A 194 -11.79 -17.99 6.73
C ALA A 194 -11.88 -19.46 7.13
N LYS A 195 -10.85 -20.25 6.80
CA LYS A 195 -10.78 -21.69 7.08
C LYS A 195 -9.46 -22.04 7.73
N ILE A 196 -9.48 -23.02 8.63
CA ILE A 196 -8.26 -23.59 9.16
C ILE A 196 -7.65 -24.48 8.07
N GLY A 197 -6.50 -24.07 7.50
CA GLY A 197 -5.89 -24.73 6.35
C GLY A 197 -5.26 -26.10 6.64
N ARG A 198 -4.78 -26.32 7.90
CA ARG A 198 -4.14 -27.59 8.28
C ARG A 198 -5.08 -28.48 9.06
N LYS A 199 -5.07 -29.79 8.76
CA LYS A 199 -5.92 -30.78 9.44
C LYS A 199 -5.52 -30.97 10.91
N GLU A 200 -4.24 -30.80 11.21
CA GLU A 200 -3.65 -30.97 12.54
C GLU A 200 -4.10 -29.85 13.51
N ASP A 201 -4.44 -28.68 12.99
CA ASP A 201 -4.88 -27.56 13.79
C ASP A 201 -6.34 -27.77 14.20
N ALA A 202 -6.59 -27.92 15.49
CA ALA A 202 -7.92 -28.27 16.00
C ALA A 202 -8.90 -27.09 16.03
N ASN A 203 -8.41 -25.87 16.20
CA ASN A 203 -9.22 -24.66 16.39
C ASN A 203 -8.49 -23.41 15.87
N PHE A 204 -9.23 -22.32 15.65
CA PHE A 204 -8.68 -21.06 15.15
C PHE A 204 -7.60 -20.45 16.06
N PRO A 205 -7.77 -20.38 17.40
CA PRO A 205 -6.77 -19.77 18.27
C PRO A 205 -5.37 -20.38 18.14
N ASN A 206 -5.29 -21.67 17.86
CA ASN A 206 -4.03 -22.40 17.72
C ASN A 206 -3.67 -22.73 16.25
N ALA A 207 -4.48 -22.31 15.29
CA ALA A 207 -4.22 -22.58 13.88
C ALA A 207 -2.92 -21.93 13.41
N THR A 208 -2.09 -22.72 12.72
CA THR A 208 -0.82 -22.26 12.16
C THR A 208 -1.00 -21.68 10.74
N LEU A 209 -2.08 -22.07 10.06
CA LEU A 209 -2.44 -21.58 8.74
C LEU A 209 -3.94 -21.29 8.71
N ILE A 210 -4.29 -20.06 8.34
CA ILE A 210 -5.65 -19.66 8.02
C ILE A 210 -5.69 -19.29 6.55
N GLU A 211 -6.64 -19.88 5.83
CA GLU A 211 -6.90 -19.59 4.42
C GLU A 211 -8.14 -18.72 4.32
N GLU A 212 -8.04 -17.64 3.58
CA GLU A 212 -9.18 -16.79 3.24
C GLU A 212 -9.65 -17.06 1.81
N GLU A 213 -10.96 -17.08 1.62
CA GLU A 213 -11.61 -17.22 0.31
C GLU A 213 -12.64 -16.11 0.14
N ALA A 214 -12.58 -15.39 -0.98
CA ALA A 214 -13.64 -14.47 -1.37
C ALA A 214 -14.84 -15.29 -1.88
N LEU A 215 -15.87 -15.46 -1.03
CA LEU A 215 -17.06 -16.25 -1.37
C LEU A 215 -17.94 -15.53 -2.40
N LEU A 216 -18.36 -14.31 -2.08
CA LEU A 216 -19.16 -13.44 -2.94
C LEU A 216 -18.67 -11.98 -2.81
N PRO A 217 -17.50 -11.65 -3.37
CA PRO A 217 -17.02 -10.27 -3.38
C PRO A 217 -17.97 -9.41 -4.22
N SER A 218 -18.13 -8.14 -3.87
CA SER A 218 -19.04 -7.24 -4.58
C SER A 218 -18.44 -5.86 -4.76
N LYS A 219 -18.75 -5.25 -5.92
CA LYS A 219 -18.47 -3.84 -6.21
C LYS A 219 -19.74 -3.00 -6.39
N THR A 220 -20.89 -3.63 -6.48
CA THR A 220 -22.14 -2.97 -6.90
C THR A 220 -23.30 -3.18 -5.96
N VAL A 221 -23.33 -4.23 -5.19
CA VAL A 221 -24.40 -4.60 -4.26
C VAL A 221 -23.82 -4.83 -2.86
N GLU A 222 -24.56 -4.45 -1.82
CA GLU A 222 -24.18 -4.72 -0.43
C GLU A 222 -24.61 -6.14 -0.05
N ARG A 223 -23.70 -6.92 0.57
CA ARG A 223 -23.99 -8.26 1.11
C ARG A 223 -23.54 -8.33 2.54
N THR A 224 -24.50 -8.49 3.45
CA THR A 224 -24.29 -8.40 4.90
C THR A 224 -24.99 -9.54 5.63
N TYR A 225 -24.68 -9.68 6.92
CA TYR A 225 -25.30 -10.64 7.85
C TYR A 225 -25.28 -12.10 7.36
N PRO A 226 -24.14 -12.63 6.94
CA PRO A 226 -24.07 -14.03 6.52
C PRO A 226 -24.32 -15.00 7.69
N GLN A 227 -25.06 -16.05 7.42
CA GLN A 227 -25.34 -17.11 8.38
C GLN A 227 -25.21 -18.47 7.71
N PHE A 228 -24.41 -19.36 8.29
CA PHE A 228 -24.36 -20.76 7.83
C PHE A 228 -25.67 -21.49 8.07
N SER A 229 -26.04 -22.37 7.14
CA SER A 229 -27.05 -23.38 7.39
C SER A 229 -26.53 -24.39 8.45
N PRO A 230 -27.45 -25.05 9.20
CA PRO A 230 -27.03 -26.00 10.24
C PRO A 230 -26.18 -27.17 9.71
N ASP A 231 -26.34 -27.55 8.44
CA ASP A 231 -25.56 -28.60 7.78
C ASP A 231 -24.25 -28.08 7.17
N GLY A 232 -23.98 -26.77 7.26
CA GLY A 232 -22.77 -26.11 6.77
C GLY A 232 -22.64 -26.04 5.24
N LYS A 233 -23.70 -26.34 4.47
CA LYS A 233 -23.64 -26.40 3.00
C LYS A 233 -24.05 -25.10 2.31
N GLU A 234 -24.79 -24.27 2.99
CA GLU A 234 -25.29 -23.01 2.46
C GLU A 234 -24.99 -21.84 3.40
N VAL A 235 -24.98 -20.64 2.84
CA VAL A 235 -24.92 -19.39 3.61
C VAL A 235 -26.08 -18.51 3.18
N ALA A 236 -26.93 -18.15 4.12
CA ALA A 236 -27.95 -17.13 3.95
C ALA A 236 -27.35 -15.75 4.21
N PHE A 237 -27.78 -14.72 3.50
CA PHE A 237 -27.30 -13.34 3.67
C PHE A 237 -28.33 -12.34 3.18
N ILE A 238 -28.17 -11.09 3.59
CA ILE A 238 -29.00 -9.98 3.10
C ILE A 238 -28.25 -9.26 1.98
N GLU A 239 -28.92 -9.06 0.85
CA GLU A 239 -28.44 -8.27 -0.27
C GLU A 239 -29.27 -6.98 -0.40
N ASP A 240 -28.57 -5.83 -0.56
CA ASP A 240 -29.16 -4.50 -0.68
C ASP A 240 -30.21 -4.20 0.41
N ARG A 241 -29.93 -4.63 1.65
CA ARG A 241 -30.69 -4.37 2.89
C ARG A 241 -32.02 -5.12 3.04
N ASN A 242 -32.64 -5.63 1.99
CA ASN A 242 -33.98 -6.17 2.07
C ASN A 242 -34.20 -7.51 1.33
N ARG A 243 -33.23 -7.98 0.54
CA ARG A 243 -33.36 -9.25 -0.17
C ARG A 243 -32.65 -10.36 0.59
N LEU A 244 -33.41 -11.36 1.03
CA LEU A 244 -32.80 -12.58 1.60
C LEU A 244 -32.34 -13.48 0.45
N MET A 245 -31.06 -13.77 0.46
CA MET A 245 -30.36 -14.59 -0.52
C MET A 245 -29.73 -15.79 0.16
N VAL A 246 -29.49 -16.85 -0.60
CA VAL A 246 -28.75 -18.04 -0.14
C VAL A 246 -27.74 -18.43 -1.21
N VAL A 247 -26.52 -18.69 -0.81
CA VAL A 247 -25.47 -19.25 -1.66
C VAL A 247 -25.15 -20.68 -1.23
N ASN A 248 -25.09 -21.61 -2.19
CA ASN A 248 -24.58 -22.96 -1.97
C ASN A 248 -23.06 -22.95 -2.07
N LEU A 249 -22.37 -23.47 -1.06
CA LEU A 249 -20.91 -23.35 -0.93
C LEU A 249 -20.15 -24.25 -1.93
N GLU A 250 -20.72 -25.36 -2.35
CA GLU A 250 -20.09 -26.27 -3.31
C GLU A 250 -20.26 -25.75 -4.75
N THR A 251 -21.50 -25.43 -5.12
CA THR A 251 -21.83 -25.03 -6.50
C THR A 251 -21.63 -23.55 -6.77
N LYS A 252 -21.46 -22.74 -5.72
CA LYS A 252 -21.41 -21.26 -5.73
C LYS A 252 -22.65 -20.60 -6.35
N LYS A 253 -23.76 -21.35 -6.50
CA LYS A 253 -25.01 -20.81 -7.02
C LYS A 253 -25.72 -20.01 -5.95
N VAL A 254 -26.16 -18.81 -6.31
CA VAL A 254 -26.97 -17.93 -5.48
C VAL A 254 -28.42 -18.02 -5.89
N ARG A 255 -29.32 -18.13 -4.91
CA ARG A 255 -30.78 -18.08 -5.10
C ARG A 255 -31.40 -17.04 -4.19
N GLN A 256 -32.40 -16.38 -4.68
CA GLN A 256 -33.19 -15.42 -3.92
C GLN A 256 -34.32 -16.14 -3.18
N ILE A 257 -34.56 -15.76 -1.93
CA ILE A 257 -35.62 -16.30 -1.09
C ILE A 257 -36.80 -15.30 -1.00
N THR A 258 -36.48 -14.01 -0.81
CA THR A 258 -37.49 -12.95 -0.78
C THR A 258 -37.19 -11.89 -1.82
N ASP A 259 -38.21 -11.25 -2.37
CA ASP A 259 -38.05 -10.18 -3.36
C ASP A 259 -37.81 -8.80 -2.75
N GLY A 260 -37.84 -8.69 -1.41
CA GLY A 260 -37.65 -7.42 -0.70
C GLY A 260 -38.86 -6.49 -0.77
N SER A 261 -40.00 -6.94 -1.32
CA SER A 261 -41.24 -6.20 -1.27
C SER A 261 -41.91 -6.39 0.10
N THR A 262 -42.00 -5.35 0.89
CA THR A 262 -42.80 -5.20 2.11
C THR A 262 -43.70 -3.99 1.96
#